data_ec2bc476d24c142de5e7379c6c63f344
#
_entry.id   ec2bc476d24c142de5e7379c6c63f344
#
_cell.length_a   1.000
_cell.length_b   1.000
_cell.length_c   1.000
_cell.angle_alpha   90.00
_cell.angle_beta   90.00
_cell.angle_gamma   90.00
#
_symmetry.space_group_name_H-M   'P 1'
#
loop_
_entity.id
_entity.type
_entity.pdbx_description
1 polymer ?
#
loop_
_entity_poly.entity_id
_entity_poly.type
_entity_poly.pdbx_seq_one_letter_code
_entity_poly.pdbx_strand_id
1 'polypeptide(L)'
;MENKTLPILLKNQKILLIGGGNVALQKADVLLQNKIDFKVVGSVLDYRIKTISPNVEQKDFELSDIQDYKIIIDATGNMEVTNVLLEYKKTHDILLNVVD
;
A
#
# COMPACT_ATOMS: atom_id res chain seq x y z
N MET A 1 -18.82 10.72 17.18
CA MET A 1 -18.03 11.03 15.98
C MET A 1 -18.21 9.97 14.95
N GLU A 2 -18.64 10.35 13.78
CA GLU A 2 -18.76 9.37 12.73
C GLU A 2 -17.40 8.92 12.25
N ASN A 3 -17.39 7.72 11.74
CA ASN A 3 -16.18 7.15 11.17
C ASN A 3 -15.89 7.68 9.77
N LYS A 4 -16.71 8.59 9.28
CA LYS A 4 -16.58 9.13 7.93
C LYS A 4 -15.35 10.00 7.76
N THR A 5 -14.87 10.60 8.85
CA THR A 5 -13.71 11.48 8.81
C THR A 5 -12.46 10.73 8.34
N LEU A 6 -12.23 9.53 8.84
CA LEU A 6 -11.05 8.76 8.48
C LEU A 6 -11.03 8.38 7.00
N PRO A 7 -12.11 7.82 6.42
CA PRO A 7 -12.11 7.55 4.98
C PRO A 7 -11.91 8.80 4.12
N ILE A 8 -12.46 9.95 4.54
CA ILE A 8 -12.27 11.20 3.82
C ILE A 8 -10.82 11.62 3.84
N LEU A 9 -10.16 11.52 4.99
CA LEU A 9 -8.74 11.85 5.10
C LEU A 9 -7.89 10.94 4.22
N LEU A 10 -8.19 9.65 4.19
CA LEU A 10 -7.45 8.70 3.37
C LEU A 10 -7.63 8.97 1.88
N LYS A 11 -8.82 9.41 1.45
CA LYS A 11 -9.06 9.74 0.05
C LYS A 11 -8.21 10.91 -0.44
N ASN A 12 -7.80 11.77 0.46
CA ASN A 12 -6.99 12.94 0.11
C ASN A 12 -5.50 12.64 0.18
N GLN A 13 -5.12 11.40 0.48
CA GLN A 13 -3.73 10.98 0.57
C GLN A 13 -3.43 9.97 -0.52
N LYS A 14 -2.20 9.99 -0.98
CA LYS A 14 -1.72 8.96 -1.90
C LYS A 14 -1.32 7.74 -1.08
N ILE A 15 -1.87 6.60 -1.44
CA ILE A 15 -1.62 5.33 -0.74
C ILE A 15 -0.88 4.39 -1.67
N LEU A 16 0.21 3.82 -1.17
CA LEU A 16 0.95 2.77 -1.87
C LEU A 16 0.79 1.46 -1.11
N LEU A 17 0.31 0.45 -1.81
CA LEU A 17 0.21 -0.91 -1.28
C LEU A 17 1.34 -1.72 -1.91
N ILE A 18 2.23 -2.22 -1.08
CA ILE A 18 3.38 -3.01 -1.54
C ILE A 18 3.11 -4.47 -1.23
N GLY A 19 3.14 -5.29 -2.27
CA GLY A 19 2.88 -6.72 -2.15
C GLY A 19 1.96 -7.19 -3.26
N GLY A 20 1.87 -8.49 -3.45
CA GLY A 20 1.08 -9.03 -4.55
C GLY A 20 0.37 -10.32 -4.24
N GLY A 21 0.44 -10.79 -3.00
CA GLY A 21 -0.18 -12.03 -2.60
C GLY A 21 -1.56 -11.84 -1.99
N ASN A 22 -1.98 -12.83 -1.22
CA ASN A 22 -3.33 -12.88 -0.68
C ASN A 22 -3.61 -11.72 0.31
N VAL A 23 -2.63 -11.38 1.14
CA VAL A 23 -2.81 -10.27 2.10
C VAL A 23 -2.97 -8.95 1.35
N ALA A 24 -2.14 -8.73 0.31
CA ALA A 24 -2.27 -7.53 -0.52
C ALA A 24 -3.65 -7.47 -1.19
N LEU A 25 -4.13 -8.60 -1.68
CA LEU A 25 -5.45 -8.69 -2.29
C LEU A 25 -6.55 -8.27 -1.31
N GLN A 26 -6.47 -8.76 -0.07
CA GLN A 26 -7.45 -8.40 0.95
C GLN A 26 -7.44 -6.89 1.24
N LYS A 27 -6.26 -6.30 1.32
CA LYS A 27 -6.15 -4.86 1.56
C LYS A 27 -6.65 -4.05 0.36
N ALA A 28 -6.32 -4.48 -0.84
CA ALA A 28 -6.81 -3.82 -2.06
C ALA A 28 -8.34 -3.83 -2.08
N ASP A 29 -8.95 -4.96 -1.73
CA ASP A 29 -10.40 -5.08 -1.71
C ASP A 29 -11.03 -4.10 -0.72
N VAL A 30 -10.46 -4.00 0.48
CA VAL A 30 -10.97 -3.06 1.49
C VAL A 30 -10.86 -1.62 1.00
N LEU A 31 -9.75 -1.25 0.39
CA LEU A 31 -9.56 0.09 -0.13
C LEU A 31 -10.58 0.41 -1.23
N LEU A 32 -10.82 -0.55 -2.11
CA LEU A 32 -11.81 -0.38 -3.17
C LEU A 32 -13.22 -0.23 -2.61
N GLN A 33 -13.58 -1.05 -1.63
CA GLN A 33 -14.90 -0.97 -1.01
C GLN A 33 -15.14 0.39 -0.38
N ASN A 34 -14.10 1.03 0.11
CA ASN A 34 -14.19 2.35 0.73
C ASN A 34 -13.91 3.48 -0.27
N LYS A 35 -13.78 3.16 -1.55
CA LYS A 35 -13.56 4.13 -2.62
C LYS A 35 -12.31 4.98 -2.39
N ILE A 36 -11.26 4.34 -1.91
CA ILE A 36 -9.98 4.98 -1.63
C ILE A 36 -9.04 4.65 -2.78
N ASP A 37 -8.40 5.67 -3.36
CA ASP A 37 -7.43 5.49 -4.43
C ASP A 37 -6.12 4.97 -3.89
N PHE A 38 -5.49 4.08 -4.62
CA PHE A 38 -4.21 3.51 -4.22
C PHE A 38 -3.47 2.96 -5.45
N LYS A 39 -2.16 2.77 -5.29
CA LYS A 39 -1.34 2.09 -6.27
C LYS A 39 -0.78 0.82 -5.64
N VAL A 40 -0.65 -0.23 -6.43
CA VAL A 40 -0.06 -1.51 -6.00
C VAL A 40 1.28 -1.71 -6.71
N VAL A 41 2.30 -2.08 -5.94
CA VAL A 41 3.61 -2.48 -6.46
C VAL A 41 3.94 -3.85 -5.86
N GLY A 42 4.26 -4.82 -6.71
CA GLY A 42 4.64 -6.15 -6.26
C GLY A 42 5.42 -6.90 -7.31
N SER A 43 6.38 -7.70 -6.88
CA SER A 43 7.21 -8.48 -7.81
C SER A 43 6.44 -9.68 -8.39
N VAL A 44 5.58 -10.28 -7.57
CA VAL A 44 4.69 -11.37 -7.99
C VAL A 44 3.28 -10.94 -7.61
N LEU A 45 2.40 -10.86 -8.60
CA LEU A 45 1.05 -10.36 -8.39
C LEU A 45 0.02 -11.47 -8.60
N ASP A 46 -0.85 -11.63 -7.60
CA ASP A 46 -2.05 -12.44 -7.77
C ASP A 46 -2.88 -11.80 -8.90
N TYR A 47 -3.32 -12.61 -9.87
CA TYR A 47 -4.03 -12.08 -11.02
C TYR A 47 -5.30 -11.32 -10.63
N ARG A 48 -5.90 -11.65 -9.49
CA ARG A 48 -7.11 -10.98 -9.02
C ARG A 48 -6.85 -9.51 -8.67
N ILE A 49 -5.64 -9.20 -8.22
CA ILE A 49 -5.26 -7.81 -7.94
C ILE A 49 -5.28 -7.00 -9.22
N LYS A 50 -4.74 -7.55 -10.31
CA LYS A 50 -4.75 -6.87 -11.60
C LYS A 50 -6.16 -6.65 -12.12
N THR A 51 -7.07 -7.55 -11.79
CA THR A 51 -8.46 -7.48 -12.24
C THR A 51 -9.21 -6.36 -11.52
N ILE A 52 -8.99 -6.21 -10.22
CA ILE A 52 -9.77 -5.26 -9.41
C ILE A 52 -9.11 -3.91 -9.25
N SER A 53 -7.80 -3.81 -9.42
CA SER A 53 -7.06 -2.58 -9.16
C SER A 53 -6.67 -1.90 -10.47
N PRO A 54 -7.05 -0.63 -10.66
CA PRO A 54 -6.75 0.08 -11.91
C PRO A 54 -5.30 0.53 -12.02
N ASN A 55 -4.56 0.56 -10.92
CA ASN A 55 -3.21 1.11 -10.89
C ASN A 55 -2.26 0.12 -10.24
N VAL A 56 -1.69 -0.77 -11.03
CA VAL A 56 -0.84 -1.86 -10.57
C VAL A 56 0.44 -1.89 -11.39
N GLU A 57 1.57 -1.98 -10.73
CA GLU A 57 2.86 -2.12 -11.39
C GLU A 57 3.56 -3.36 -10.87
N GLN A 58 3.89 -4.27 -11.77
CA GLN A 58 4.62 -5.49 -11.40
C GLN A 58 6.11 -5.23 -11.51
N LYS A 59 6.75 -5.12 -10.36
CA LYS A 59 8.20 -4.86 -10.28
C LYS A 59 8.66 -5.15 -8.86
N ASP A 60 9.97 -5.32 -8.71
CA ASP A 60 10.56 -5.36 -7.39
C ASP A 60 10.46 -3.98 -6.74
N PHE A 61 10.13 -3.95 -5.47
CA PHE A 61 10.02 -2.71 -4.73
C PHE A 61 11.37 -2.00 -4.66
N GLU A 62 11.36 -0.68 -4.91
CA GLU A 62 12.51 0.18 -4.73
C GLU A 62 12.10 1.36 -3.86
N LEU A 63 13.05 1.89 -3.08
CA LEU A 63 12.76 3.00 -2.17
C LEU A 63 12.23 4.22 -2.92
N SER A 64 12.66 4.43 -4.15
CA SER A 64 12.15 5.54 -4.97
C SER A 64 10.65 5.44 -5.24
N ASP A 65 10.07 4.25 -5.12
CA ASP A 65 8.64 4.06 -5.36
C ASP A 65 7.77 4.79 -4.35
N ILE A 66 8.29 5.04 -3.15
CA ILE A 66 7.47 5.60 -2.06
C ILE A 66 7.60 7.11 -1.89
N GLN A 67 8.44 7.77 -2.68
CA GLN A 67 8.76 9.19 -2.47
C GLN A 67 7.55 10.11 -2.50
N ASP A 68 6.55 9.78 -3.29
CA ASP A 68 5.36 10.61 -3.44
C ASP A 68 4.20 10.18 -2.53
N TYR A 69 4.44 9.21 -1.65
CA TYR A 69 3.37 8.62 -0.86
C TYR A 69 3.52 8.95 0.62
N LYS A 70 2.41 9.28 1.25
CA LYS A 70 2.35 9.56 2.69
C LYS A 70 1.85 8.36 3.48
N ILE A 71 1.14 7.45 2.83
CA ILE A 71 0.59 6.26 3.46
C ILE A 71 1.09 5.04 2.71
N ILE A 72 1.78 4.17 3.42
CA ILE A 72 2.38 2.96 2.86
C ILE A 72 1.79 1.76 3.60
N ILE A 73 1.25 0.81 2.84
CA ILE A 73 0.80 -0.46 3.40
C ILE A 73 1.77 -1.52 2.91
N ASP A 74 2.49 -2.13 3.84
CA ASP A 74 3.45 -3.19 3.55
C ASP A 74 2.78 -4.54 3.77
N ALA A 75 2.41 -5.17 2.68
CA ALA A 75 1.80 -6.50 2.66
C ALA A 75 2.73 -7.51 1.99
N THR A 76 4.05 -7.29 2.10
CA THR A 76 5.03 -8.14 1.45
C THR A 76 5.35 -9.42 2.23
N GLY A 77 5.21 -9.38 3.55
CA GLY A 77 5.71 -10.46 4.39
C GLY A 77 7.22 -10.65 4.24
N ASN A 78 7.94 -9.65 3.77
CA ASN A 78 9.37 -9.70 3.49
C ASN A 78 10.10 -8.76 4.43
N MET A 79 10.90 -9.33 5.33
CA MET A 79 11.58 -8.55 6.36
C MET A 79 12.56 -7.53 5.80
N GLU A 80 13.18 -7.84 4.66
CA GLU A 80 14.11 -6.88 4.03
C GLU A 80 13.37 -5.63 3.60
N VAL A 81 12.22 -5.79 2.98
CA VAL A 81 11.39 -4.65 2.56
C VAL A 81 10.90 -3.89 3.78
N THR A 82 10.39 -4.60 4.77
CA THR A 82 9.88 -3.97 5.99
C THR A 82 10.95 -3.17 6.69
N ASN A 83 12.18 -3.70 6.79
CA ASN A 83 13.28 -2.99 7.43
C ASN A 83 13.66 -1.72 6.68
N VAL A 84 13.64 -1.75 5.36
CA VAL A 84 13.91 -0.55 4.54
C VAL A 84 12.85 0.51 4.82
N LEU A 85 11.59 0.11 4.90
CA LEU A 85 10.50 1.05 5.15
C LEU A 85 10.56 1.64 6.57
N LEU A 86 10.89 0.82 7.55
CA LEU A 86 11.05 1.29 8.93
C LEU A 86 12.18 2.29 9.06
N GLU A 87 13.28 2.04 8.35
CA GLU A 87 14.42 2.96 8.36
C GLU A 87 14.04 4.29 7.69
N TYR A 88 13.35 4.22 6.57
CA TYR A 88 12.87 5.41 5.87
C TYR A 88 11.94 6.25 6.75
N LYS A 89 11.07 5.58 7.50
CA LYS A 89 10.10 6.24 8.38
C LYS A 89 10.78 7.07 9.47
N LYS A 90 11.98 6.71 9.87
CA LYS A 90 12.70 7.45 10.92
C LYS A 90 13.01 8.89 10.53
N THR A 91 13.15 9.15 9.23
CA THR A 91 13.55 10.47 8.71
C THR A 91 12.51 11.10 7.80
N HIS A 92 11.39 10.44 7.58
CA HIS A 92 10.34 10.94 6.69
C HIS A 92 8.98 10.79 7.35
N ASP A 93 8.12 11.76 7.11
CA ASP A 93 6.79 11.79 7.70
C ASP A 93 5.84 10.94 6.87
N ILE A 94 5.79 9.65 7.18
CA ILE A 94 4.86 8.72 6.53
C ILE A 94 4.12 7.91 7.58
N LEU A 95 2.94 7.44 7.20
CA LEU A 95 2.19 6.46 7.95
C LEU A 95 2.49 5.09 7.34
N LEU A 96 3.06 4.20 8.13
CA LEU A 96 3.41 2.85 7.67
C LEU A 96 2.56 1.82 8.42
N ASN A 97 1.84 1.01 7.65
CA ASN A 97 1.05 -0.09 8.18
C ASN A 97 1.66 -1.39 7.65
N VAL A 98 2.24 -2.19 8.54
CA VAL A 98 2.81 -3.49 8.17
C VAL A 98 1.77 -4.56 8.49
N VAL A 99 1.37 -5.31 7.48
CA VAL A 99 0.32 -6.33 7.62
C VAL A 99 0.82 -7.69 7.15
N ASP A 100 0.29 -8.72 7.77
CA ASP A 100 0.65 -10.12 7.46
C ASP A 100 -0.52 -10.85 6.83
#